data_63b5bccd02b9de0bb8cd1659c0e1b652
#
_entry.id   63b5bccd02b9de0bb8cd1659c0e1b652
#
_cell.length_a   1.000
_cell.length_b   1.000
_cell.length_c   1.000
_cell.angle_alpha   90.00
_cell.angle_beta   90.00
_cell.angle_gamma   90.00
#
_symmetry.space_group_name_H-M   'P 1'
#
loop_
_entity.id
_entity.type
_entity.pdbx_description
1 polymer ?
#
loop_
_entity_poly.entity_id
_entity_poly.type
_entity_poly.pdbx_seq_one_letter_code
_entity_poly.pdbx_strand_id
1 'polypeptide(L)'
;METLRPIDSGSVLINGIDVDKDPQKIKFLIGVQPQSPAFQDKTRLTEVVEMFAAAYGEKVDAMAFLADVELEEKANNYVEDLSGGQKQRLSITTALVHGPRVFFLDEPTTGLDPQARRHLWDLIKKVRDKGISVIMTTHYMDEAEILCDRIAIMDEGKIVAIDTPKKLIKQLLARGFKKEEHVEQANLEDVFIDLTGKGLKEA
;
A
#
# COMPACT_ATOMS: atom_id res chain seq x y z
N MET A 1 13.28 9.46 -3.10
CA MET A 1 12.71 9.01 -4.37
C MET A 1 11.50 9.83 -4.80
N GLU A 2 10.66 10.24 -3.89
CA GLU A 2 9.43 11.01 -4.13
C GLU A 2 9.64 12.51 -4.36
N THR A 3 10.88 12.94 -4.55
CA THR A 3 11.29 14.36 -4.75
C THR A 3 10.96 15.31 -3.58
N LEU A 4 10.58 14.79 -2.42
CA LEU A 4 10.21 15.59 -1.24
C LEU A 4 11.42 16.10 -0.45
N ARG A 5 12.56 15.41 -0.59
CA ARG A 5 13.84 15.78 0.05
C ARG A 5 14.98 15.67 -0.94
N PRO A 6 16.00 16.53 -0.86
CA PRO A 6 17.21 16.40 -1.66
C PRO A 6 17.96 15.11 -1.31
N ILE A 7 18.75 14.59 -2.24
CA ILE A 7 19.63 13.46 -2.05
C ILE A 7 20.97 13.98 -1.50
N ASP A 8 21.43 13.48 -0.36
CA ASP A 8 22.70 13.91 0.24
C ASP A 8 23.91 13.46 -0.58
N SER A 9 23.86 12.25 -1.15
CA SER A 9 24.90 11.72 -2.03
C SER A 9 24.37 10.57 -2.90
N GLY A 10 25.08 10.28 -4.00
CA GLY A 10 24.68 9.25 -4.95
C GLY A 10 23.66 9.76 -5.99
N SER A 11 22.92 8.85 -6.61
CA SER A 11 21.89 9.18 -7.60
C SER A 11 20.75 8.16 -7.55
N VAL A 12 19.54 8.61 -7.88
CA VAL A 12 18.35 7.77 -8.01
C VAL A 12 17.77 7.96 -9.40
N LEU A 13 17.54 6.86 -10.10
CA LEU A 13 16.92 6.87 -11.43
C LEU A 13 15.54 6.20 -11.35
N ILE A 14 14.52 6.86 -11.88
CA ILE A 14 13.19 6.28 -12.09
C ILE A 14 12.92 6.28 -13.59
N ASN A 15 12.71 5.10 -14.15
CA ASN A 15 12.52 4.92 -15.60
C ASN A 15 13.64 5.59 -16.44
N GLY A 16 14.90 5.53 -15.95
CA GLY A 16 16.07 6.14 -16.59
C GLY A 16 16.20 7.67 -16.40
N ILE A 17 15.27 8.31 -15.70
CA ILE A 17 15.30 9.75 -15.40
C ILE A 17 15.88 9.96 -14.01
N ASP A 18 16.86 10.84 -13.91
CA ASP A 18 17.50 11.22 -12.67
C ASP A 18 16.53 12.11 -11.84
N VAL A 19 16.30 11.70 -10.60
CA VAL A 19 15.30 12.33 -9.72
C VAL A 19 15.62 13.78 -9.38
N ASP A 20 16.91 14.11 -9.24
CA ASP A 20 17.34 15.48 -8.90
C ASP A 20 17.37 16.41 -10.12
N LYS A 21 17.63 15.85 -11.32
CA LYS A 21 17.75 16.64 -12.54
C LYS A 21 16.41 17.02 -13.14
N ASP A 22 15.40 16.17 -13.03
CA ASP A 22 14.09 16.41 -13.63
C ASP A 22 12.94 15.98 -12.69
N PRO A 23 12.84 16.63 -11.51
CA PRO A 23 11.83 16.27 -10.50
C PRO A 23 10.40 16.45 -11.01
N GLN A 24 10.16 17.33 -11.98
CA GLN A 24 8.81 17.52 -12.52
C GLN A 24 8.36 16.31 -13.35
N LYS A 25 9.23 15.75 -14.20
CA LYS A 25 8.89 14.52 -14.93
C LYS A 25 8.68 13.34 -14.00
N ILE A 26 9.47 13.25 -12.91
CA ILE A 26 9.30 12.20 -11.92
C ILE A 26 7.91 12.20 -11.32
N LYS A 27 7.34 13.37 -10.99
CA LYS A 27 5.99 13.48 -10.42
C LYS A 27 4.89 12.88 -11.30
N PHE A 28 5.07 12.90 -12.62
CA PHE A 28 4.16 12.25 -13.57
C PHE A 28 4.38 10.74 -13.71
N LEU A 29 5.53 10.23 -13.26
CA LEU A 29 5.86 8.82 -13.34
C LEU A 29 5.54 8.04 -12.06
N ILE A 30 5.37 8.75 -10.94
CA ILE A 30 5.13 8.13 -9.64
C ILE A 30 3.73 8.43 -9.12
N GLY A 31 3.12 7.44 -8.50
CA GLY A 31 2.00 7.61 -7.60
C GLY A 31 2.47 7.40 -6.15
N VAL A 32 1.93 8.15 -5.22
CA VAL A 32 2.31 8.05 -3.81
C VAL A 32 1.07 7.98 -2.95
N GLN A 33 0.98 6.94 -2.14
CA GLN A 33 -0.02 6.80 -1.09
C GLN A 33 0.69 6.98 0.25
N PRO A 34 0.45 8.08 0.95
CA PRO A 34 1.05 8.34 2.26
C PRO A 34 0.39 7.50 3.35
N GLN A 35 1.10 7.27 4.46
CA GLN A 35 0.61 6.53 5.62
C GLN A 35 -0.74 7.04 6.14
N SER A 36 -0.91 8.37 6.17
CA SER A 36 -2.15 9.03 6.61
C SER A 36 -2.66 9.95 5.49
N PRO A 37 -3.56 9.47 4.64
CA PRO A 37 -4.14 10.30 3.60
C PRO A 37 -5.03 11.38 4.23
N ALA A 38 -4.83 12.63 3.82
CA ALA A 38 -5.65 13.76 4.21
C ALA A 38 -6.48 14.24 3.02
N PHE A 39 -7.79 14.16 3.14
CA PHE A 39 -8.75 14.70 2.19
C PHE A 39 -9.62 15.76 2.86
N GLN A 40 -10.23 16.61 2.07
CA GLN A 40 -11.20 17.56 2.58
C GLN A 40 -12.52 16.83 2.90
N ASP A 41 -12.97 16.92 4.14
CA ASP A 41 -14.08 16.12 4.69
C ASP A 41 -15.37 16.22 3.88
N LYS A 42 -15.81 17.43 3.54
CA LYS A 42 -17.06 17.70 2.80
C LYS A 42 -16.90 17.68 1.28
N THR A 43 -16.06 16.79 0.76
CA THR A 43 -15.88 16.57 -0.67
C THR A 43 -16.39 15.19 -1.03
N ARG A 44 -17.11 15.05 -2.14
CA ARG A 44 -17.60 13.74 -2.61
C ARG A 44 -16.48 12.93 -3.22
N LEU A 45 -16.60 11.60 -3.19
CA LEU A 45 -15.56 10.73 -3.72
C LEU A 45 -15.26 10.99 -5.19
N THR A 46 -16.30 11.20 -6.01
CA THR A 46 -16.12 11.56 -7.43
C THR A 46 -15.33 12.85 -7.60
N GLU A 47 -15.67 13.88 -6.83
CA GLU A 47 -14.99 15.18 -6.86
C GLU A 47 -13.51 15.04 -6.46
N VAL A 48 -13.21 14.20 -5.47
CA VAL A 48 -11.82 13.93 -5.08
C VAL A 48 -11.05 13.31 -6.24
N VAL A 49 -11.58 12.27 -6.87
CA VAL A 49 -10.92 11.60 -8.00
C VAL A 49 -10.71 12.57 -9.16
N GLU A 50 -11.72 13.34 -9.54
CA GLU A 50 -11.66 14.33 -10.62
C GLU A 50 -10.65 15.45 -10.32
N MET A 51 -10.60 15.93 -9.07
CA MET A 51 -9.66 16.97 -8.63
C MET A 51 -8.20 16.49 -8.75
N PHE A 52 -7.93 15.25 -8.30
CA PHE A 52 -6.59 14.69 -8.44
C PHE A 52 -6.21 14.46 -9.90
N ALA A 53 -7.13 13.94 -10.73
CA ALA A 53 -6.88 13.79 -12.16
C ALA A 53 -6.59 15.14 -12.85
N ALA A 54 -7.39 16.17 -12.55
CA ALA A 54 -7.21 17.51 -13.08
C ALA A 54 -5.85 18.13 -12.71
N ALA A 55 -5.31 17.81 -11.53
CA ALA A 55 -3.97 18.28 -11.12
C ALA A 55 -2.84 17.74 -12.03
N TYR A 56 -3.07 16.61 -12.70
CA TYR A 56 -2.18 16.02 -13.71
C TYR A 56 -2.60 16.37 -15.16
N GLY A 57 -3.65 17.18 -15.33
CA GLY A 57 -4.18 17.52 -16.65
C GLY A 57 -5.02 16.42 -17.30
N GLU A 58 -5.41 15.40 -16.54
CA GLU A 58 -6.19 14.28 -17.02
C GLU A 58 -7.71 14.50 -16.81
N LYS A 59 -8.50 13.90 -17.71
CA LYS A 59 -9.95 13.75 -17.53
C LYS A 59 -10.26 12.27 -17.42
N VAL A 60 -10.89 11.89 -16.32
CA VAL A 60 -11.14 10.47 -16.00
C VAL A 60 -12.62 10.22 -15.77
N ASP A 61 -13.04 8.98 -15.96
CA ASP A 61 -14.30 8.49 -15.43
C ASP A 61 -14.11 8.13 -13.95
N ALA A 62 -14.48 9.04 -13.06
CA ALA A 62 -14.34 8.84 -11.61
C ALA A 62 -15.09 7.58 -11.12
N MET A 63 -16.24 7.24 -11.75
CA MET A 63 -16.99 6.03 -11.40
C MET A 63 -16.18 4.76 -11.69
N ALA A 64 -15.51 4.69 -12.84
CA ALA A 64 -14.67 3.54 -13.19
C ALA A 64 -13.51 3.37 -12.20
N PHE A 65 -12.85 4.47 -11.80
CA PHE A 65 -11.78 4.44 -10.78
C PHE A 65 -12.29 4.02 -9.40
N LEU A 66 -13.48 4.47 -9.00
CA LEU A 66 -14.10 4.07 -7.73
C LEU A 66 -14.54 2.60 -7.75
N ALA A 67 -15.01 2.09 -8.90
CA ALA A 67 -15.36 0.67 -9.07
C ALA A 67 -14.12 -0.24 -8.96
N ASP A 68 -12.96 0.17 -9.50
CA ASP A 68 -11.70 -0.58 -9.37
C ASP A 68 -11.31 -0.85 -7.91
N VAL A 69 -11.79 -0.03 -6.97
CA VAL A 69 -11.52 -0.12 -5.52
C VAL A 69 -12.76 -0.42 -4.67
N GLU A 70 -13.87 -0.82 -5.29
CA GLU A 70 -15.15 -1.18 -4.63
C GLU A 70 -15.71 -0.02 -3.78
N LEU A 71 -15.73 1.18 -4.34
CA LEU A 71 -16.30 2.39 -3.74
C LEU A 71 -17.38 3.04 -4.60
N GLU A 72 -17.81 2.41 -5.70
CA GLU A 72 -18.80 2.94 -6.64
C GLU A 72 -20.15 3.26 -5.98
N GLU A 73 -20.60 2.42 -5.05
CA GLU A 73 -21.87 2.67 -4.32
C GLU A 73 -21.79 3.90 -3.41
N LYS A 74 -20.56 4.32 -3.06
CA LYS A 74 -20.28 5.48 -2.22
C LYS A 74 -19.82 6.72 -2.99
N ALA A 75 -19.87 6.69 -4.30
CA ALA A 75 -19.36 7.75 -5.18
C ALA A 75 -19.86 9.16 -4.80
N ASN A 76 -21.10 9.27 -4.35
CA ASN A 76 -21.74 10.51 -3.92
C ASN A 76 -21.64 10.81 -2.43
N ASN A 77 -21.07 9.91 -1.61
CA ASN A 77 -20.85 10.13 -0.20
C ASN A 77 -19.71 11.13 0.02
N TYR A 78 -19.67 11.74 1.19
CA TYR A 78 -18.55 12.57 1.61
C TYR A 78 -17.41 11.72 2.16
N VAL A 79 -16.18 12.23 2.05
CA VAL A 79 -14.98 11.54 2.56
C VAL A 79 -15.06 11.30 4.08
N GLU A 80 -15.69 12.21 4.84
CA GLU A 80 -15.86 12.06 6.28
C GLU A 80 -16.65 10.80 6.67
N ASP A 81 -17.56 10.34 5.80
CA ASP A 81 -18.42 9.16 6.02
C ASP A 81 -17.69 7.82 5.77
N LEU A 82 -16.44 7.86 5.33
CA LEU A 82 -15.67 6.67 5.00
C LEU A 82 -14.99 6.06 6.23
N SER A 83 -15.00 4.73 6.31
CA SER A 83 -14.12 4.00 7.23
C SER A 83 -12.64 4.18 6.88
N GLY A 84 -11.74 3.86 7.80
CA GLY A 84 -10.29 3.94 7.56
C GLY A 84 -9.86 3.15 6.32
N GLY A 85 -10.33 1.92 6.15
CA GLY A 85 -10.01 1.09 4.98
C GLY A 85 -10.58 1.67 3.68
N GLN A 86 -11.74 2.32 3.71
CA GLN A 86 -12.31 3.01 2.55
C GLN A 86 -11.49 4.26 2.18
N LYS A 87 -11.05 5.05 3.18
CA LYS A 87 -10.14 6.18 2.95
C LYS A 87 -8.82 5.74 2.34
N GLN A 88 -8.30 4.59 2.78
CA GLN A 88 -7.08 4.02 2.22
C GLN A 88 -7.26 3.61 0.76
N ARG A 89 -8.37 2.95 0.40
CA ARG A 89 -8.70 2.61 -0.99
C ARG A 89 -8.89 3.85 -1.87
N LEU A 90 -9.55 4.88 -1.37
CA LEU A 90 -9.66 6.17 -2.06
C LEU A 90 -8.28 6.81 -2.30
N SER A 91 -7.38 6.75 -1.30
CA SER A 91 -6.02 7.27 -1.44
C SER A 91 -5.22 6.56 -2.54
N ILE A 92 -5.35 5.24 -2.63
CA ILE A 92 -4.75 4.46 -3.72
C ILE A 92 -5.33 4.91 -5.07
N THR A 93 -6.65 5.07 -5.16
CA THR A 93 -7.32 5.55 -6.38
C THR A 93 -6.73 6.88 -6.82
N THR A 94 -6.63 7.87 -5.93
CA THR A 94 -6.10 9.20 -6.27
C THR A 94 -4.64 9.18 -6.71
N ALA A 95 -3.84 8.27 -6.17
CA ALA A 95 -2.45 8.10 -6.57
C ALA A 95 -2.26 7.41 -7.94
N LEU A 96 -3.29 6.77 -8.46
CA LEU A 96 -3.26 6.02 -9.72
C LEU A 96 -3.94 6.73 -10.90
N VAL A 97 -4.64 7.85 -10.68
CA VAL A 97 -5.46 8.54 -11.69
C VAL A 97 -4.71 8.94 -12.95
N HIS A 98 -3.41 9.21 -12.85
CA HIS A 98 -2.56 9.65 -13.96
C HIS A 98 -1.74 8.50 -14.59
N GLY A 99 -2.00 7.24 -14.21
CA GLY A 99 -1.33 6.07 -14.77
C GLY A 99 0.18 6.00 -14.48
N PRO A 100 0.63 6.07 -13.22
CA PRO A 100 2.05 6.08 -12.88
C PRO A 100 2.75 4.80 -13.30
N ARG A 101 4.08 4.86 -13.49
CA ARG A 101 4.94 3.69 -13.73
C ARG A 101 5.43 3.03 -12.44
N VAL A 102 5.56 3.84 -11.38
CA VAL A 102 5.98 3.38 -10.06
C VAL A 102 4.98 3.87 -9.02
N PHE A 103 4.57 2.98 -8.14
CA PHE A 103 3.62 3.29 -7.09
C PHE A 103 4.26 3.05 -5.72
N PHE A 104 4.32 4.11 -4.91
CA PHE A 104 4.83 4.07 -3.55
C PHE A 104 3.68 3.95 -2.54
N LEU A 105 3.81 3.00 -1.63
CA LEU A 105 2.88 2.75 -0.54
C LEU A 105 3.61 2.83 0.79
N ASP A 106 3.21 3.75 1.64
CA ASP A 106 3.80 3.91 2.96
C ASP A 106 2.89 3.29 4.03
N GLU A 107 3.30 2.12 4.54
CA GLU A 107 2.55 1.33 5.53
C GLU A 107 1.04 1.20 5.24
N PRO A 108 0.64 0.72 4.06
CA PRO A 108 -0.72 0.87 3.54
C PRO A 108 -1.80 0.18 4.38
N THR A 109 -1.46 -0.82 5.19
CA THR A 109 -2.41 -1.63 5.96
C THR A 109 -2.43 -1.32 7.45
N THR A 110 -1.63 -0.34 7.89
CA THR A 110 -1.56 0.03 9.31
C THR A 110 -2.92 0.49 9.82
N GLY A 111 -3.37 -0.08 10.94
CA GLY A 111 -4.65 0.23 11.57
C GLY A 111 -5.88 -0.38 10.91
N LEU A 112 -5.71 -1.20 9.87
CA LEU A 112 -6.82 -1.91 9.24
C LEU A 112 -7.13 -3.21 9.97
N ASP A 113 -8.41 -3.57 9.99
CA ASP A 113 -8.84 -4.90 10.41
C ASP A 113 -8.39 -5.98 9.39
N PRO A 114 -8.41 -7.28 9.77
CA PRO A 114 -7.91 -8.34 8.90
C PRO A 114 -8.63 -8.46 7.55
N GLN A 115 -9.93 -8.13 7.49
CA GLN A 115 -10.70 -8.21 6.25
C GLN A 115 -10.33 -7.05 5.31
N ALA A 116 -10.29 -5.81 5.82
CA ALA A 116 -9.87 -4.64 5.05
C ALA A 116 -8.43 -4.78 4.54
N ARG A 117 -7.53 -5.39 5.36
CA ARG A 117 -6.15 -5.70 4.97
C ARG A 117 -6.10 -6.65 3.76
N ARG A 118 -6.87 -7.74 3.77
CA ARG A 118 -6.91 -8.69 2.65
C ARG A 118 -7.42 -8.03 1.36
N HIS A 119 -8.49 -7.25 1.45
CA HIS A 119 -9.01 -6.50 0.30
C HIS A 119 -7.95 -5.55 -0.28
N LEU A 120 -7.19 -4.89 0.59
CA LEU A 120 -6.11 -4.00 0.16
C LEU A 120 -4.96 -4.77 -0.52
N TRP A 121 -4.59 -5.95 0.00
CA TRP A 121 -3.61 -6.82 -0.64
C TRP A 121 -4.03 -7.24 -2.05
N ASP A 122 -5.29 -7.59 -2.23
CA ASP A 122 -5.81 -7.97 -3.55
C ASP A 122 -5.83 -6.78 -4.51
N LEU A 123 -6.11 -5.57 -4.02
CA LEU A 123 -6.00 -4.35 -4.80
C LEU A 123 -4.54 -4.09 -5.23
N ILE A 124 -3.57 -4.20 -4.31
CA ILE A 124 -2.15 -4.03 -4.61
C ILE A 124 -1.68 -5.05 -5.68
N LYS A 125 -2.12 -6.31 -5.57
CA LYS A 125 -1.83 -7.32 -6.60
C LYS A 125 -2.42 -6.93 -7.96
N LYS A 126 -3.69 -6.49 -8.02
CA LYS A 126 -4.31 -6.00 -9.26
C LYS A 126 -3.52 -4.85 -9.89
N VAL A 127 -3.02 -3.90 -9.09
CA VAL A 127 -2.18 -2.78 -9.56
C VAL A 127 -0.87 -3.29 -10.14
N ARG A 128 -0.18 -4.21 -9.45
CA ARG A 128 1.04 -4.86 -9.94
C ARG A 128 0.79 -5.60 -11.26
N ASP A 129 -0.29 -6.35 -11.35
CA ASP A 129 -0.65 -7.15 -12.52
C ASP A 129 -0.99 -6.28 -13.75
N LYS A 130 -1.35 -5.00 -13.55
CA LYS A 130 -1.45 -3.98 -14.61
C LYS A 130 -0.06 -3.49 -15.10
N GLY A 131 1.06 -4.01 -14.54
CA GLY A 131 2.43 -3.68 -14.95
C GLY A 131 3.03 -2.46 -14.24
N ILE A 132 2.41 -1.98 -13.16
CA ILE A 132 2.95 -0.89 -12.34
C ILE A 132 3.95 -1.48 -11.34
N SER A 133 5.15 -0.90 -11.25
CA SER A 133 6.13 -1.29 -10.24
C SER A 133 5.70 -0.77 -8.87
N VAL A 134 5.45 -1.66 -7.91
CA VAL A 134 5.03 -1.27 -6.57
C VAL A 134 6.21 -1.31 -5.61
N ILE A 135 6.42 -0.23 -4.87
CA ILE A 135 7.40 -0.12 -3.78
C ILE A 135 6.62 0.19 -2.51
N MET A 136 6.72 -0.68 -1.50
CA MET A 136 5.99 -0.49 -0.26
C MET A 136 6.91 -0.57 0.96
N THR A 137 6.58 0.20 1.98
CA THR A 137 7.12 0.02 3.32
C THR A 137 6.11 -0.72 4.18
N THR A 138 6.58 -1.60 5.04
CA THR A 138 5.74 -2.29 6.02
C THR A 138 6.59 -2.80 7.18
N HIS A 139 5.99 -2.88 8.35
CA HIS A 139 6.54 -3.60 9.50
C HIS A 139 5.84 -4.96 9.72
N TYR A 140 4.87 -5.32 8.88
CA TYR A 140 4.21 -6.62 8.89
C TYR A 140 4.95 -7.59 7.98
N MET A 141 5.56 -8.62 8.56
CA MET A 141 6.38 -9.59 7.81
C MET A 141 5.55 -10.48 6.91
N ASP A 142 4.34 -10.84 7.31
CA ASP A 142 3.37 -11.60 6.51
C ASP A 142 2.97 -10.84 5.23
N GLU A 143 2.74 -9.53 5.34
CA GLU A 143 2.45 -8.67 4.19
C GLU A 143 3.62 -8.65 3.19
N ALA A 144 4.84 -8.44 3.69
CA ALA A 144 6.04 -8.45 2.86
C ALA A 144 6.24 -9.80 2.16
N GLU A 145 6.00 -10.92 2.86
CA GLU A 145 6.15 -12.26 2.32
C GLU A 145 5.11 -12.57 1.21
N ILE A 146 3.87 -12.08 1.36
CA ILE A 146 2.76 -12.35 0.44
C ILE A 146 2.79 -11.47 -0.80
N LEU A 147 3.18 -10.18 -0.66
CA LEU A 147 3.04 -9.18 -1.71
C LEU A 147 4.34 -8.92 -2.47
N CYS A 148 5.50 -9.06 -1.83
CA CYS A 148 6.75 -8.60 -2.41
C CYS A 148 7.50 -9.71 -3.15
N ASP A 149 7.94 -9.42 -4.38
CA ASP A 149 8.86 -10.27 -5.13
C ASP A 149 10.28 -10.21 -4.55
N ARG A 150 10.66 -9.04 -4.01
CA ARG A 150 11.93 -8.79 -3.34
C ARG A 150 11.71 -7.95 -2.09
N ILE A 151 12.46 -8.24 -1.04
CA ILE A 151 12.45 -7.52 0.22
C ILE A 151 13.83 -6.92 0.48
N ALA A 152 13.86 -5.63 0.84
CA ALA A 152 15.02 -4.98 1.41
C ALA A 152 14.78 -4.82 2.92
N ILE A 153 15.61 -5.47 3.73
CA ILE A 153 15.58 -5.32 5.19
C ILE A 153 16.48 -4.14 5.52
N MET A 154 15.92 -3.15 6.22
CA MET A 154 16.63 -1.95 6.67
C MET A 154 16.81 -1.98 8.18
N ASP A 155 18.01 -1.61 8.62
CA ASP A 155 18.36 -1.41 10.01
C ASP A 155 19.27 -0.20 10.13
N GLU A 156 19.01 0.69 11.09
CA GLU A 156 19.74 1.95 11.31
C GLU A 156 20.01 2.76 10.00
N GLY A 157 19.03 2.81 9.11
CA GLY A 157 19.12 3.55 7.84
C GLY A 157 19.96 2.87 6.75
N LYS A 158 20.39 1.62 6.97
CA LYS A 158 21.17 0.83 6.01
C LYS A 158 20.40 -0.40 5.53
N ILE A 159 20.56 -0.76 4.27
CA ILE A 159 20.06 -2.03 3.77
C ILE A 159 21.02 -3.13 4.22
N VAL A 160 20.56 -4.01 5.12
CA VAL A 160 21.33 -5.13 5.66
C VAL A 160 21.17 -6.42 4.84
N ALA A 161 20.05 -6.56 4.13
CA ALA A 161 19.82 -7.68 3.22
C ALA A 161 18.80 -7.27 2.13
N ILE A 162 18.96 -7.85 0.94
CA ILE A 162 18.00 -7.69 -0.15
C ILE A 162 17.96 -8.96 -0.98
N ASP A 163 16.81 -9.64 -0.99
CA ASP A 163 16.57 -10.82 -1.84
C ASP A 163 15.06 -11.15 -1.87
N THR A 164 14.68 -12.24 -2.52
CA THR A 164 13.33 -12.78 -2.46
C THR A 164 13.03 -13.34 -1.06
N PRO A 165 11.77 -13.30 -0.57
CA PRO A 165 11.40 -13.86 0.74
C PRO A 165 11.94 -15.29 0.95
N LYS A 166 11.73 -16.16 -0.04
CA LYS A 166 12.19 -17.56 0.00
C LYS A 166 13.69 -17.72 0.17
N LYS A 167 14.50 -16.86 -0.48
CA LYS A 167 15.96 -16.92 -0.35
C LYS A 167 16.43 -16.39 1.00
N LEU A 168 15.83 -15.34 1.52
CA LEU A 168 16.15 -14.81 2.87
C LEU A 168 15.87 -15.87 3.94
N ILE A 169 14.73 -16.55 3.87
CA ILE A 169 14.39 -17.65 4.78
C ILE A 169 15.38 -18.80 4.64
N LYS A 170 15.72 -19.22 3.40
CA LYS A 170 16.69 -20.28 3.15
C LYS A 170 18.07 -19.96 3.72
N GLN A 171 18.54 -18.72 3.59
CA GLN A 171 19.80 -18.26 4.16
C GLN A 171 19.81 -18.33 5.69
N LEU A 172 18.68 -17.98 6.33
CA LEU A 172 18.54 -18.08 7.78
C LEU A 172 18.61 -19.55 8.24
N LEU A 173 17.89 -20.45 7.59
CA LEU A 173 17.92 -21.90 7.89
C LEU A 173 19.31 -22.50 7.69
N ALA A 174 20.05 -22.06 6.66
CA ALA A 174 21.41 -22.53 6.41
C ALA A 174 22.41 -22.11 7.50
N ARG A 175 22.10 -21.06 8.27
CA ARG A 175 22.88 -20.62 9.45
C ARG A 175 22.55 -21.43 10.72
N GLY A 176 21.72 -22.47 10.62
CA GLY A 176 21.36 -23.34 11.75
C GLY A 176 20.20 -22.82 12.60
N PHE A 177 19.46 -21.80 12.13
CA PHE A 177 18.27 -21.35 12.81
C PHE A 177 17.24 -22.47 12.91
N LYS A 178 16.78 -22.71 14.13
CA LYS A 178 15.65 -23.62 14.43
C LYS A 178 14.57 -22.79 15.11
N LYS A 179 13.36 -22.78 14.51
CA LYS A 179 12.20 -22.20 15.17
C LYS A 179 11.84 -23.09 16.35
N GLU A 180 11.74 -22.54 17.56
CA GLU A 180 11.15 -23.26 18.68
C GLU A 180 9.68 -23.52 18.31
N GLU A 181 9.26 -24.79 18.31
CA GLU A 181 7.86 -25.14 18.15
C GLU A 181 7.14 -24.72 19.43
N HIS A 182 6.57 -23.52 19.44
CA HIS A 182 5.51 -23.21 20.36
C HIS A 182 4.29 -24.02 19.91
N VAL A 183 3.91 -25.01 20.67
CA VAL A 183 2.57 -25.62 20.58
C VAL A 183 1.61 -24.47 20.83
N GLU A 184 0.95 -23.99 19.79
CA GLU A 184 -0.09 -22.99 19.91
C GLU A 184 -1.20 -23.58 20.79
N GLN A 185 -1.20 -23.21 22.06
CA GLN A 185 -2.34 -23.46 22.93
C GLN A 185 -3.43 -22.49 22.49
N ALA A 186 -4.67 -22.98 22.41
CA ALA A 186 -5.82 -22.14 22.09
C ALA A 186 -5.82 -20.88 22.96
N ASN A 187 -6.03 -19.73 22.36
CA ASN A 187 -6.08 -18.45 23.04
C ASN A 187 -7.54 -18.00 23.28
N LEU A 188 -7.74 -16.89 23.98
CA LEU A 188 -9.09 -16.36 24.28
C LEU A 188 -9.86 -15.92 23.03
N GLU A 189 -9.18 -15.54 21.97
CA GLU A 189 -9.79 -15.21 20.68
C GLU A 189 -10.39 -16.46 20.04
N ASP A 190 -9.68 -17.58 20.07
CA ASP A 190 -10.18 -18.86 19.58
C ASP A 190 -11.40 -19.32 20.37
N VAL A 191 -11.38 -19.16 21.70
CA VAL A 191 -12.54 -19.45 22.56
C VAL A 191 -13.73 -18.56 22.22
N PHE A 192 -13.50 -17.27 21.99
CA PHE A 192 -14.56 -16.33 21.63
C PHE A 192 -15.19 -16.69 20.28
N ILE A 193 -14.38 -16.99 19.27
CA ILE A 193 -14.85 -17.41 17.94
C ILE A 193 -15.63 -18.71 18.02
N ASP A 194 -15.14 -19.69 18.77
CA ASP A 194 -15.81 -20.99 18.95
C ASP A 194 -17.19 -20.83 19.60
N LEU A 195 -17.29 -20.00 20.63
CA LEU A 195 -18.53 -19.79 21.39
C LEU A 195 -19.56 -18.90 20.67
N THR A 196 -19.11 -17.94 19.87
CA THR A 196 -20.00 -16.93 19.26
C THR A 196 -20.23 -17.12 17.77
N GLY A 197 -19.36 -17.87 17.10
CA GLY A 197 -19.34 -18.00 15.64
C GLY A 197 -18.98 -16.69 14.90
N LYS A 198 -18.51 -15.65 15.63
CA LYS A 198 -18.22 -14.31 15.10
C LYS A 198 -16.85 -13.85 15.56
N GLY A 199 -16.15 -13.09 14.70
CA GLY A 199 -14.94 -12.39 15.11
C GLY A 199 -15.24 -11.28 16.12
N LEU A 200 -14.26 -10.92 16.97
CA LEU A 200 -14.37 -9.91 18.05
C LEU A 200 -14.91 -8.53 17.63
N LYS A 201 -15.02 -8.24 16.34
CA LYS A 201 -15.54 -6.96 15.79
C LYS A 201 -16.96 -7.04 15.21
N GLU A 202 -17.62 -8.18 15.27
CA GLU A 202 -18.99 -8.37 14.78
C GLU A 202 -20.02 -8.51 15.93
N ALA A 203 -19.59 -8.30 17.16
CA ALA A 203 -20.40 -8.38 18.36
C ALA A 203 -20.85 -6.98 18.86
#